data_437a5c5aed9dc7387d2ca9156669a5d5
#
_entry.id   437a5c5aed9dc7387d2ca9156669a5d5
#
_cell.length_a   1.000
_cell.length_b   1.000
_cell.length_c   1.000
_cell.angle_alpha   90.00
_cell.angle_beta   90.00
_cell.angle_gamma   90.00
#
_symmetry.space_group_name_H-M   'P 1'
#
loop_
_entity.id
_entity.type
_entity.pdbx_description
1 polymer ?
#
loop_
_entity_poly.entity_id
_entity_poly.type
_entity_poly.pdbx_seq_one_letter_code
_entity_poly.pdbx_strand_id
1 'polypeptide(L)'
;MDFKIEKKVFPLNSPFVITGYTFNDANAVWVTINKDGHIGRGEANGIYYENETPERMAAQIESILHKNLTHEEVYNLLPRGGARNALDCAFWDICCKKAGKTIWELLNIKPKLLVTVATISIDDPKVMAAKAINYAKYPNLKVKLSNNQPIERLEAIRAVRPDANLIVD
;
A
#
# COMPACT_ATOMS: atom_id res chain seq x y z
N MET A 1 10.03 14.91 21.30
CA MET A 1 9.32 14.18 20.22
C MET A 1 8.83 12.87 20.79
N ASP A 2 7.56 12.58 20.60
CA ASP A 2 6.94 11.36 21.08
C ASP A 2 6.46 10.52 19.91
N PHE A 3 6.55 9.19 20.06
CA PHE A 3 6.16 8.24 19.03
C PHE A 3 5.06 7.32 19.55
N LYS A 4 4.12 6.98 18.68
CA LYS A 4 3.13 5.92 18.92
C LYS A 4 3.17 4.97 17.74
N ILE A 5 3.38 3.69 18.03
CA ILE A 5 3.40 2.61 17.04
C ILE A 5 2.19 1.73 17.30
N GLU A 6 1.39 1.51 16.27
CA GLU A 6 0.17 0.71 16.37
C GLU A 6 0.13 -0.34 15.25
N LYS A 7 -0.28 -1.54 15.60
CA LYS A 7 -0.59 -2.59 14.62
C LYS A 7 -2.07 -2.51 14.28
N LYS A 8 -2.38 -2.51 13.01
CA LYS A 8 -3.74 -2.39 12.49
C LYS A 8 -4.07 -3.56 11.60
N VAL A 9 -5.30 -4.03 11.69
CA VAL A 9 -5.88 -5.07 10.84
C VAL A 9 -7.12 -4.48 10.17
N PHE A 10 -7.13 -4.49 8.84
CA PHE A 10 -8.24 -4.00 8.04
C PHE A 10 -8.84 -5.17 7.26
N PRO A 11 -10.01 -5.69 7.66
CA PRO A 11 -10.70 -6.74 6.91
C PRO A 11 -10.97 -6.28 5.48
N LEU A 12 -10.69 -7.14 4.50
CA LEU A 12 -11.02 -6.86 3.11
C LEU A 12 -12.51 -7.15 2.86
N ASN A 13 -13.14 -6.39 1.97
CA ASN A 13 -14.54 -6.62 1.57
C ASN A 13 -14.75 -7.98 0.88
N SER A 14 -13.71 -8.52 0.28
CA SER A 14 -13.65 -9.86 -0.29
C SER A 14 -12.20 -10.36 -0.25
N PRO A 15 -11.97 -11.68 -0.20
CA PRO A 15 -10.62 -12.23 -0.26
C PRO A 15 -9.88 -11.74 -1.50
N PHE A 16 -8.62 -11.38 -1.33
CA PHE A 16 -7.72 -11.05 -2.43
C PHE A 16 -6.81 -12.24 -2.71
N VAL A 17 -7.06 -12.94 -3.80
CA VAL A 17 -6.39 -14.18 -4.17
C VAL A 17 -5.33 -13.92 -5.24
N ILE A 18 -4.13 -14.36 -4.98
CA ILE A 18 -3.00 -14.40 -5.93
C ILE A 18 -2.46 -15.83 -6.00
N THR A 19 -1.53 -16.09 -6.90
CA THR A 19 -0.89 -17.41 -6.97
C THR A 19 -0.19 -17.75 -5.64
N GLY A 20 -0.63 -18.83 -5.01
CA GLY A 20 -0.03 -19.36 -3.78
C GLY A 20 -0.41 -18.64 -2.48
N TYR A 21 -1.24 -17.56 -2.52
CA TYR A 21 -1.63 -16.86 -1.29
C TYR A 21 -3.02 -16.21 -1.37
N THR A 22 -3.69 -16.16 -0.22
CA THR A 22 -4.99 -15.48 -0.08
C THR A 22 -4.93 -14.49 1.09
N PHE A 23 -5.24 -13.24 0.81
CA PHE A 23 -5.37 -12.20 1.84
C PHE A 23 -6.84 -12.03 2.20
N ASN A 24 -7.16 -12.14 3.48
CA ASN A 24 -8.50 -11.83 4.03
C ASN A 24 -8.54 -10.44 4.69
N ASP A 25 -7.37 -9.93 5.02
CA ASP A 25 -7.17 -8.62 5.63
C ASP A 25 -5.88 -7.95 5.13
N ALA A 26 -5.77 -6.65 5.36
CA ALA A 26 -4.55 -5.89 5.20
C ALA A 26 -3.98 -5.58 6.59
N ASN A 27 -2.80 -6.12 6.87
CA ASN A 27 -2.10 -5.95 8.13
C ASN A 27 -1.06 -4.84 8.02
N ALA A 28 -1.22 -3.78 8.81
CA ALA A 28 -0.37 -2.60 8.72
C ALA A 28 0.26 -2.22 10.06
N VAL A 29 1.38 -1.52 9.99
CA VAL A 29 1.91 -0.73 11.09
C VAL A 29 1.60 0.74 10.86
N TRP A 30 1.06 1.41 11.88
CA TRP A 30 0.86 2.86 11.90
C TRP A 30 1.87 3.51 12.82
N VAL A 31 2.47 4.59 12.32
CA VAL A 31 3.40 5.43 13.06
C VAL A 31 2.79 6.79 13.24
N THR A 32 2.79 7.28 14.47
CA THR A 32 2.43 8.67 14.79
C THR A 32 3.62 9.34 15.47
N ILE A 33 4.03 10.48 14.96
CA ILE A 33 5.06 11.35 15.56
C ILE A 33 4.35 12.60 16.09
N ASN A 34 4.60 12.94 17.36
CA ASN A 34 4.16 14.21 17.95
C ASN A 34 5.40 15.05 18.30
N LYS A 35 5.51 16.23 17.71
CA LYS A 35 6.60 17.18 17.96
C LYS A 35 6.14 18.61 17.78
N ASP A 36 6.38 19.44 18.80
CA ASP A 36 6.11 20.89 18.78
C ASP A 36 4.65 21.20 18.39
N GLY A 37 3.69 20.43 18.90
CA GLY A 37 2.25 20.61 18.63
C GLY A 37 1.78 20.11 17.25
N HIS A 38 2.65 19.52 16.45
CA HIS A 38 2.30 18.94 15.15
C HIS A 38 2.30 17.41 15.22
N ILE A 39 1.41 16.80 14.45
CA ILE A 39 1.28 15.34 14.37
C ILE A 39 1.57 14.86 12.95
N GLY A 40 2.62 14.05 12.79
CA GLY A 40 2.92 13.32 11.56
C GLY A 40 2.43 11.88 11.63
N ARG A 41 1.93 11.34 10.52
CA ARG A 41 1.45 9.96 10.42
C ARG A 41 2.05 9.27 9.22
N GLY A 42 2.38 8.00 9.40
CA GLY A 42 2.80 7.11 8.32
C GLY A 42 2.26 5.71 8.52
N GLU A 43 2.16 4.99 7.44
CA GLU A 43 1.64 3.62 7.40
C GLU A 43 2.49 2.76 6.47
N ALA A 44 2.60 1.49 6.78
CA ALA A 44 3.07 0.49 5.83
C ALA A 44 2.38 -0.85 6.04
N ASN A 45 2.05 -1.49 4.93
CA ASN A 45 1.82 -2.93 4.86
C ASN A 45 3.16 -3.60 4.55
N GLY A 46 3.45 -4.70 5.25
CA GLY A 46 4.66 -5.47 4.98
C GLY A 46 4.50 -6.36 3.75
N ILE A 47 5.63 -6.76 3.20
CA ILE A 47 5.71 -7.73 2.11
C ILE A 47 5.71 -9.13 2.72
N TYR A 48 4.65 -9.92 2.47
CA TYR A 48 4.43 -11.22 3.11
C TYR A 48 5.58 -12.23 2.85
N TYR A 49 6.12 -12.26 1.64
CA TYR A 49 7.23 -13.18 1.30
C TYR A 49 8.61 -12.71 1.82
N GLU A 50 8.73 -11.46 2.30
CA GLU A 50 9.88 -10.94 3.03
C GLU A 50 9.70 -11.10 4.55
N ASN A 51 8.58 -11.73 4.97
CA ASN A 51 8.23 -11.90 6.38
C ASN A 51 8.14 -10.57 7.15
N GLU A 52 7.70 -9.52 6.50
CA GLU A 52 7.44 -8.21 7.10
C GLU A 52 6.06 -8.20 7.78
N THR A 53 5.95 -8.79 8.95
CA THR A 53 4.72 -8.72 9.75
C THR A 53 4.64 -7.38 10.50
N PRO A 54 3.42 -6.92 10.90
CA PRO A 54 3.29 -5.74 11.75
C PRO A 54 4.14 -5.78 13.01
N GLU A 55 4.29 -6.99 13.62
CA GLU A 55 5.13 -7.21 14.81
C GLU A 55 6.59 -6.93 14.52
N ARG A 56 7.12 -7.47 13.42
CA ARG A 56 8.52 -7.26 13.03
C ARG A 56 8.78 -5.81 12.64
N MET A 57 7.89 -5.21 11.88
CA MET A 57 7.99 -3.80 11.50
C MET A 57 7.95 -2.89 12.74
N ALA A 58 7.02 -3.13 13.66
CA ALA A 58 6.94 -2.39 14.92
C ALA A 58 8.23 -2.52 15.73
N ALA A 59 8.72 -3.74 15.93
CA ALA A 59 9.97 -3.99 16.67
C ALA A 59 11.19 -3.31 16.01
N GLN A 60 11.29 -3.32 14.68
CA GLN A 60 12.34 -2.60 13.96
C GLN A 60 12.27 -1.08 14.22
N ILE A 61 11.07 -0.48 14.13
CA ILE A 61 10.90 0.94 14.42
C ILE A 61 11.26 1.23 15.87
N GLU A 62 10.71 0.49 16.83
CA GLU A 62 10.93 0.67 18.26
C GLU A 62 12.39 0.59 18.66
N SER A 63 13.19 -0.25 17.97
CA SER A 63 14.61 -0.45 18.26
C SER A 63 15.48 0.78 18.02
N ILE A 64 15.01 1.76 17.23
CA ILE A 64 15.76 2.97 16.89
C ILE A 64 15.14 4.25 17.48
N LEU A 65 14.00 4.15 18.18
CA LEU A 65 13.30 5.34 18.67
C LEU A 65 14.08 6.02 19.80
N HIS A 66 14.30 7.32 19.65
CA HIS A 66 14.80 8.20 20.70
C HIS A 66 14.30 9.63 20.47
N LYS A 67 14.32 10.48 21.53
CA LYS A 67 13.71 11.84 21.49
C LYS A 67 14.25 12.76 20.40
N ASN A 68 15.48 12.56 19.96
CA ASN A 68 16.15 13.40 18.97
C ASN A 68 16.30 12.72 17.61
N LEU A 69 15.60 11.61 17.37
CA LEU A 69 15.66 10.90 16.09
C LEU A 69 15.37 11.87 14.94
N THR A 70 16.25 11.88 13.95
CA THR A 70 16.12 12.69 12.74
C THR A 70 15.60 11.87 11.57
N HIS A 71 15.06 12.54 10.56
CA HIS A 71 14.58 11.89 9.35
C HIS A 71 15.73 11.18 8.58
N GLU A 72 16.92 11.78 8.57
CA GLU A 72 18.11 11.20 7.93
C GLU A 72 18.56 9.92 8.62
N GLU A 73 18.53 9.87 9.95
CA GLU A 73 18.90 8.68 10.71
C GLU A 73 18.00 7.48 10.41
N VAL A 74 16.73 7.68 10.05
CA VAL A 74 15.82 6.60 9.64
C VAL A 74 16.39 5.79 8.47
N TYR A 75 16.98 6.46 7.48
CA TYR A 75 17.60 5.79 6.33
C TYR A 75 18.86 5.01 6.67
N ASN A 76 19.61 5.48 7.67
CA ASN A 76 20.88 4.86 8.08
C ASN A 76 20.65 3.71 9.07
N LEU A 77 19.63 3.80 9.92
CA LEU A 77 19.37 2.87 11.01
C LEU A 77 18.41 1.74 10.63
N LEU A 78 17.48 1.96 9.69
CA LEU A 78 16.55 0.93 9.24
C LEU A 78 16.90 0.39 7.85
N PRO A 79 16.81 -0.92 7.65
CA PRO A 79 16.90 -1.51 6.31
C PRO A 79 15.74 -1.03 5.43
N ARG A 80 15.87 -1.22 4.12
CA ARG A 80 14.73 -1.04 3.20
C ARG A 80 13.59 -1.97 3.59
N GLY A 81 12.35 -1.46 3.57
CA GLY A 81 11.15 -2.23 3.91
C GLY A 81 10.06 -1.38 4.52
N GLY A 82 9.00 -2.07 4.96
CA GLY A 82 7.79 -1.42 5.48
C GLY A 82 8.04 -0.58 6.73
N ALA A 83 8.88 -1.04 7.65
CA ALA A 83 9.23 -0.28 8.87
C ALA A 83 9.81 1.10 8.54
N ARG A 84 10.82 1.13 7.64
CA ARG A 84 11.43 2.39 7.21
C ARG A 84 10.43 3.26 6.46
N ASN A 85 9.62 2.69 5.57
CA ASN A 85 8.61 3.43 4.82
C ASN A 85 7.60 4.11 5.75
N ALA A 86 7.06 3.39 6.75
CA ALA A 86 6.08 3.96 7.67
C ALA A 86 6.65 5.14 8.46
N LEU A 87 7.88 5.01 8.97
CA LEU A 87 8.53 6.07 9.74
C LEU A 87 8.92 7.26 8.86
N ASP A 88 9.44 7.01 7.66
CA ASP A 88 9.75 8.03 6.65
C ASP A 88 8.51 8.85 6.27
N CYS A 89 7.39 8.20 5.96
CA CYS A 89 6.13 8.89 5.67
C CYS A 89 5.67 9.77 6.84
N ALA A 90 5.82 9.30 8.09
CA ALA A 90 5.46 10.09 9.27
C ALA A 90 6.34 11.34 9.43
N PHE A 91 7.64 11.24 9.11
CA PHE A 91 8.54 12.40 9.09
C PHE A 91 8.18 13.40 7.98
N TRP A 92 7.88 12.93 6.78
CA TRP A 92 7.42 13.81 5.70
C TRP A 92 6.11 14.51 6.06
N ASP A 93 5.14 13.79 6.62
CA ASP A 93 3.84 14.35 7.01
C ASP A 93 4.00 15.46 8.07
N ILE A 94 4.85 15.23 9.10
CA ILE A 94 5.09 16.27 10.11
C ILE A 94 5.86 17.46 9.54
N CYS A 95 6.81 17.24 8.63
CA CYS A 95 7.52 18.33 7.95
C CYS A 95 6.57 19.19 7.14
N CYS A 96 5.66 18.58 6.36
CA CYS A 96 4.66 19.29 5.59
C CYS A 96 3.75 20.14 6.49
N LYS A 97 3.25 19.57 7.59
CA LYS A 97 2.37 20.26 8.54
C LYS A 97 3.06 21.42 9.25
N LYS A 98 4.31 21.25 9.66
CA LYS A 98 5.13 22.33 10.24
C LYS A 98 5.36 23.47 9.27
N ALA A 99 5.58 23.16 8.01
CA ALA A 99 5.80 24.17 6.97
C ALA A 99 4.50 24.79 6.44
N GLY A 100 3.32 24.24 6.78
CA GLY A 100 2.03 24.64 6.20
C GLY A 100 1.97 24.39 4.68
N LYS A 101 2.68 23.36 4.18
CA LYS A 101 2.85 23.07 2.76
C LYS A 101 2.49 21.62 2.47
N THR A 102 2.08 21.36 1.23
CA THR A 102 1.99 20.00 0.70
C THR A 102 3.39 19.45 0.42
N ILE A 103 3.50 18.11 0.28
CA ILE A 103 4.76 17.47 -0.13
C ILE A 103 5.24 17.97 -1.51
N TRP A 104 4.31 18.25 -2.44
CA TRP A 104 4.58 18.76 -3.76
C TRP A 104 5.28 20.14 -3.71
N GLU A 105 4.77 21.02 -2.82
CA GLU A 105 5.36 22.36 -2.62
C GLU A 105 6.72 22.28 -1.94
N LEU A 106 6.90 21.38 -0.95
CA LEU A 106 8.19 21.20 -0.30
C LEU A 106 9.28 20.69 -1.25
N LEU A 107 8.90 19.76 -2.13
CA LEU A 107 9.83 19.15 -3.08
C LEU A 107 9.90 19.90 -4.41
N ASN A 108 9.13 20.99 -4.56
CA ASN A 108 9.01 21.73 -5.82
C ASN A 108 8.64 20.83 -7.01
N ILE A 109 7.68 19.92 -6.78
CA ILE A 109 7.18 18.97 -7.78
C ILE A 109 5.79 19.43 -8.24
N LYS A 110 5.60 19.50 -9.55
CA LYS A 110 4.27 19.75 -10.12
C LYS A 110 3.49 18.43 -10.20
N PRO A 111 2.40 18.25 -9.43
CA PRO A 111 1.62 17.02 -9.48
C PRO A 111 0.96 16.85 -10.85
N LYS A 112 0.85 15.60 -11.30
CA LYS A 112 0.16 15.20 -12.53
C LYS A 112 -0.99 14.27 -12.20
N LEU A 113 -2.07 14.35 -12.98
CA LEU A 113 -3.13 13.36 -12.91
C LEU A 113 -2.60 12.01 -13.37
N LEU A 114 -2.83 11.00 -12.56
CA LEU A 114 -2.47 9.61 -12.84
C LEU A 114 -3.76 8.78 -12.97
N VAL A 115 -3.74 7.85 -13.93
CA VAL A 115 -4.82 6.88 -14.10
C VAL A 115 -4.46 5.65 -13.32
N THR A 116 -5.26 5.33 -12.30
CA THR A 116 -5.05 4.13 -11.48
C THR A 116 -5.45 2.85 -12.21
N VAL A 117 -4.97 1.73 -11.70
CA VAL A 117 -5.27 0.39 -12.20
C VAL A 117 -6.09 -0.35 -11.14
N ALA A 118 -7.27 -0.87 -11.51
CA ALA A 118 -8.05 -1.73 -10.63
C ALA A 118 -7.62 -3.18 -10.78
N THR A 119 -7.35 -3.85 -9.65
CA THR A 119 -6.88 -5.25 -9.67
C THR A 119 -8.05 -6.21 -9.50
N ILE A 120 -8.13 -7.20 -10.38
CA ILE A 120 -9.04 -8.34 -10.29
C ILE A 120 -8.23 -9.54 -9.77
N SER A 121 -8.59 -10.02 -8.60
CA SER A 121 -7.98 -11.23 -7.99
C SER A 121 -8.39 -12.50 -8.73
N ILE A 122 -7.63 -13.58 -8.53
CA ILE A 122 -7.93 -14.90 -9.11
C ILE A 122 -9.27 -15.41 -8.55
N ASP A 123 -10.16 -15.84 -9.47
CA ASP A 123 -11.46 -16.39 -9.16
C ASP A 123 -11.98 -17.22 -10.36
N ASP A 124 -13.19 -17.75 -10.29
CA ASP A 124 -13.90 -18.32 -11.45
C ASP A 124 -14.04 -17.25 -12.56
N PRO A 125 -13.92 -17.62 -13.86
CA PRO A 125 -14.01 -16.68 -14.97
C PRO A 125 -15.25 -15.79 -14.92
N LYS A 126 -16.42 -16.32 -14.54
CA LYS A 126 -17.68 -15.56 -14.44
C LYS A 126 -17.65 -14.54 -13.32
N VAL A 127 -17.03 -14.89 -12.19
CA VAL A 127 -16.87 -13.99 -11.04
C VAL A 127 -15.92 -12.85 -11.40
N MET A 128 -14.82 -13.16 -12.10
CA MET A 128 -13.87 -12.16 -12.57
C MET A 128 -14.50 -11.21 -13.59
N ALA A 129 -15.32 -11.71 -14.50
CA ALA A 129 -16.09 -10.90 -15.43
C ALA A 129 -17.08 -9.95 -14.69
N ALA A 130 -17.80 -10.45 -13.69
CA ALA A 130 -18.67 -9.62 -12.86
C ALA A 130 -17.91 -8.52 -12.11
N LYS A 131 -16.74 -8.83 -11.56
CA LYS A 131 -15.84 -7.81 -10.95
C LYS A 131 -15.39 -6.77 -11.98
N ALA A 132 -15.07 -7.19 -13.21
CA ALA A 132 -14.68 -6.28 -14.28
C ALA A 132 -15.79 -5.30 -14.66
N ILE A 133 -17.05 -5.73 -14.67
CA ILE A 133 -18.22 -4.86 -14.86
C ILE A 133 -18.31 -3.82 -13.73
N ASN A 134 -18.18 -4.26 -12.48
CA ASN A 134 -18.21 -3.36 -11.32
C ASN A 134 -17.08 -2.29 -11.34
N TYR A 135 -16.01 -2.58 -12.07
CA TYR A 135 -14.88 -1.67 -12.28
C TYR A 135 -15.01 -0.84 -13.57
N ALA A 136 -16.22 -0.61 -14.07
CA ALA A 136 -16.47 0.13 -15.32
C ALA A 136 -15.78 1.49 -15.40
N LYS A 137 -15.66 2.22 -14.27
CA LYS A 137 -14.99 3.52 -14.20
C LYS A 137 -13.44 3.47 -14.36
N TYR A 138 -12.84 2.28 -14.30
CA TYR A 138 -11.39 2.11 -14.42
C TYR A 138 -11.04 1.66 -15.85
N PRO A 139 -10.27 2.47 -16.60
CA PRO A 139 -9.87 2.09 -17.96
C PRO A 139 -8.78 1.03 -17.98
N ASN A 140 -8.04 0.85 -16.89
CA ASN A 140 -6.97 -0.12 -16.77
C ASN A 140 -7.32 -1.16 -15.70
N LEU A 141 -7.26 -2.44 -16.06
CA LEU A 141 -7.50 -3.57 -15.18
C LEU A 141 -6.25 -4.45 -15.09
N LYS A 142 -5.78 -4.70 -13.88
CA LYS A 142 -4.72 -5.68 -13.62
C LYS A 142 -5.37 -7.01 -13.25
N VAL A 143 -5.11 -8.04 -14.03
CA VAL A 143 -5.73 -9.36 -13.88
C VAL A 143 -4.71 -10.32 -13.28
N LYS A 144 -4.98 -10.82 -12.07
CA LYS A 144 -4.19 -11.87 -11.46
C LYS A 144 -4.59 -13.22 -12.05
N LEU A 145 -3.61 -14.00 -12.48
CA LEU A 145 -3.81 -15.30 -13.08
C LEU A 145 -3.04 -16.40 -12.33
N SER A 146 -3.45 -17.62 -12.55
CA SER A 146 -2.71 -18.84 -12.23
C SER A 146 -2.60 -19.70 -13.48
N ASN A 147 -1.93 -20.83 -13.37
CA ASN A 147 -1.85 -21.82 -14.47
C ASN A 147 -3.18 -22.54 -14.76
N ASN A 148 -4.20 -22.35 -13.91
CA ASN A 148 -5.53 -22.93 -14.11
C ASN A 148 -6.41 -21.93 -14.87
N GLN A 149 -6.93 -22.31 -16.03
CA GLN A 149 -7.87 -21.54 -16.88
C GLN A 149 -7.46 -20.08 -17.14
N PRO A 150 -6.19 -19.76 -17.48
CA PRO A 150 -5.78 -18.37 -17.66
C PRO A 150 -6.44 -17.69 -18.87
N ILE A 151 -6.66 -18.42 -19.95
CA ILE A 151 -7.25 -17.89 -21.17
C ILE A 151 -8.74 -17.65 -20.97
N GLU A 152 -9.46 -18.59 -20.41
CA GLU A 152 -10.90 -18.50 -20.14
C GLU A 152 -11.23 -17.30 -19.23
N ARG A 153 -10.36 -17.03 -18.26
CA ARG A 153 -10.49 -15.84 -17.38
C ARG A 153 -10.32 -14.55 -18.17
N LEU A 154 -9.32 -14.46 -19.02
CA LEU A 154 -9.07 -13.28 -19.84
C LEU A 154 -10.19 -13.05 -20.84
N GLU A 155 -10.65 -14.11 -21.51
CA GLU A 155 -11.76 -14.06 -22.46
C GLU A 155 -13.05 -13.59 -21.80
N ALA A 156 -13.38 -14.12 -20.60
CA ALA A 156 -14.55 -13.71 -19.85
C ALA A 156 -14.51 -12.22 -19.47
N ILE A 157 -13.34 -11.72 -19.06
CA ILE A 157 -13.16 -10.28 -18.75
C ILE A 157 -13.26 -9.46 -20.04
N ARG A 158 -12.59 -9.86 -21.11
CA ARG A 158 -12.57 -9.14 -22.39
C ARG A 158 -13.95 -9.05 -23.03
N ALA A 159 -14.77 -10.11 -22.91
CA ALA A 159 -16.14 -10.12 -23.43
C ALA A 159 -17.02 -9.04 -22.81
N VAL A 160 -16.84 -8.72 -21.53
CA VAL A 160 -17.63 -7.71 -20.82
C VAL A 160 -16.96 -6.33 -20.75
N ARG A 161 -15.65 -6.26 -20.98
CA ARG A 161 -14.86 -5.01 -20.98
C ARG A 161 -13.95 -4.97 -22.22
N PRO A 162 -14.56 -4.84 -23.43
CA PRO A 162 -13.78 -4.72 -24.66
C PRO A 162 -12.94 -3.43 -24.72
N ASP A 163 -13.34 -2.41 -23.96
CA ASP A 163 -12.73 -1.08 -23.84
C ASP A 163 -11.48 -1.04 -22.96
N ALA A 164 -11.39 -1.96 -21.99
CA ALA A 164 -10.35 -1.85 -20.95
C ALA A 164 -8.97 -2.29 -21.44
N ASN A 165 -7.94 -1.58 -20.97
CA ASN A 165 -6.55 -2.05 -21.07
C ASN A 165 -6.34 -3.14 -20.02
N LEU A 166 -5.92 -4.33 -20.44
CA LEU A 166 -5.64 -5.44 -19.53
C LEU A 166 -4.13 -5.57 -19.29
N ILE A 167 -3.75 -5.62 -18.02
CA ILE A 167 -2.40 -5.93 -17.56
C ILE A 167 -2.48 -7.31 -16.90
N VAL A 168 -1.71 -8.25 -17.39
CA VAL A 168 -1.67 -9.63 -16.88
C VAL A 168 -0.51 -9.78 -15.90
N ASP A 169 -0.77 -10.44 -14.76
CA ASP A 169 0.21 -10.60 -13.68
C ASP A 169 0.00 -11.96 -12.99
#